data_09730efce50ea9cc3fa0630579ecf7fb
#
_entry.id   09730efce50ea9cc3fa0630579ecf7fb
#
_cell.length_a   1.000
_cell.length_b   1.000
_cell.length_c   1.000
_cell.angle_alpha   90.00
_cell.angle_beta   90.00
_cell.angle_gamma   90.00
#
_symmetry.space_group_name_H-M   'P 1'
#
loop_
_entity.id
_entity.type
_entity.pdbx_description
1 polymer ?
#
loop_
_entity_poly.entity_id
_entity_poly.type
_entity_poly.pdbx_seq_one_letter_code
_entity_poly.pdbx_strand_id
1 'polypeptide(L)'
;MGRALRYIAFGDSLTVGTGDPAREGFTARYRGMAEAALGRSVSLRNAGTNGATSGELLQYLRNEGDLRRGLVTADIVTITAGGNDLIRSAMPYLKSRDTGVLKRSLRTFGGNLRQIVRYTQHPGPDGKLPLVILVGLYNPISMLPEAEFWIKRFNGQMVRLQSRTVRYVDVYPAFKGAESRLLSDDLFHPNAEGYKRIAECIAQSVPLASLTGGGH
;
A
#
# COMPACT_ATOMS: atom_id res chain seq x y z
N MET A 1 0.33 -5.63 31.03
CA MET A 1 0.40 -5.84 29.55
C MET A 1 -0.09 -4.58 28.84
N GLY A 2 0.66 -4.03 27.88
CA GLY A 2 0.21 -2.86 27.10
C GLY A 2 -0.97 -3.21 26.20
N ARG A 3 -1.77 -2.21 25.75
CA ARG A 3 -2.85 -2.42 24.79
C ARG A 3 -2.31 -3.04 23.50
N ALA A 4 -3.12 -3.85 22.80
CA ALA A 4 -2.80 -4.32 21.46
C ALA A 4 -2.60 -3.12 20.50
N LEU A 5 -1.61 -3.21 19.60
CA LEU A 5 -1.44 -2.22 18.54
C LEU A 5 -2.54 -2.37 17.49
N ARG A 6 -3.04 -1.25 16.98
CA ARG A 6 -4.05 -1.23 15.92
C ARG A 6 -3.39 -1.05 14.57
N TYR A 7 -3.54 -2.02 13.71
CA TYR A 7 -3.07 -1.99 12.33
C TYR A 7 -4.27 -1.97 11.38
N ILE A 8 -4.35 -0.95 10.54
CA ILE A 8 -5.33 -0.86 9.45
C ILE A 8 -4.59 -0.97 8.12
N ALA A 9 -4.95 -1.97 7.34
CA ALA A 9 -4.53 -2.09 5.96
C ALA A 9 -5.64 -1.55 5.06
N PHE A 10 -5.34 -0.49 4.31
CA PHE A 10 -6.28 0.17 3.42
C PHE A 10 -5.73 0.18 1.99
N GLY A 11 -6.57 -0.13 1.00
CA GLY A 11 -6.12 -0.11 -0.38
C GLY A 11 -6.90 -1.01 -1.34
N ASP A 12 -6.20 -1.44 -2.38
CA ASP A 12 -6.74 -2.21 -3.50
C ASP A 12 -6.63 -3.74 -3.29
N SER A 13 -6.57 -4.50 -4.39
CA SER A 13 -6.45 -5.96 -4.39
C SER A 13 -5.20 -6.49 -3.70
N LEU A 14 -4.11 -5.72 -3.64
CA LEU A 14 -2.91 -6.11 -2.90
C LEU A 14 -3.18 -6.14 -1.40
N THR A 15 -3.96 -5.18 -0.89
CA THR A 15 -4.40 -5.18 0.52
C THR A 15 -5.36 -6.33 0.80
N VAL A 16 -6.25 -6.66 -0.14
CA VAL A 16 -7.16 -7.84 -0.02
C VAL A 16 -6.37 -9.15 0.07
N GLY A 17 -5.22 -9.26 -0.60
CA GLY A 17 -4.45 -10.48 -0.74
C GLY A 17 -4.89 -11.34 -1.93
N THR A 18 -5.40 -10.70 -3.00
CA THR A 18 -5.82 -11.39 -4.23
C THR A 18 -4.64 -12.11 -4.89
N GLY A 19 -4.83 -13.35 -5.32
CA GLY A 19 -3.78 -14.21 -5.87
C GLY A 19 -3.09 -15.11 -4.84
N ASP A 20 -3.31 -14.86 -3.54
CA ASP A 20 -2.86 -15.76 -2.46
C ASP A 20 -3.98 -16.77 -2.15
N PRO A 21 -3.76 -18.09 -2.34
CA PRO A 21 -4.77 -19.12 -2.05
C PRO A 21 -5.28 -19.07 -0.61
N ALA A 22 -4.42 -18.74 0.35
CA ALA A 22 -4.76 -18.59 1.76
C ALA A 22 -5.46 -17.27 2.08
N ARG A 23 -5.50 -16.31 1.13
CA ARG A 23 -6.01 -14.94 1.31
C ARG A 23 -5.40 -14.16 2.48
N GLU A 24 -4.21 -14.55 2.91
CA GLU A 24 -3.49 -13.84 3.97
C GLU A 24 -2.87 -12.53 3.47
N GLY A 25 -2.45 -12.53 2.21
CA GLY A 25 -1.76 -11.40 1.60
C GLY A 25 -0.51 -10.99 2.37
N PHE A 26 0.00 -9.80 2.10
CA PHE A 26 1.11 -9.23 2.89
C PHE A 26 0.66 -8.74 4.27
N THR A 27 -0.61 -8.41 4.42
CA THR A 27 -1.14 -7.74 5.62
C THR A 27 -1.09 -8.62 6.85
N ALA A 28 -1.54 -9.89 6.73
CA ALA A 28 -1.47 -10.86 7.83
C ALA A 28 -0.03 -11.27 8.13
N ARG A 29 0.80 -11.44 7.09
CA ARG A 29 2.23 -11.77 7.25
C ARG A 29 3.00 -10.65 7.95
N TYR A 30 2.79 -9.40 7.53
CA TYR A 30 3.42 -8.25 8.18
C TYR A 30 2.94 -8.06 9.61
N ARG A 31 1.65 -8.31 9.90
CA ARG A 31 1.14 -8.35 11.28
C ARG A 31 1.96 -9.30 12.14
N GLY A 32 2.15 -10.55 11.70
CA GLY A 32 2.93 -11.54 12.45
C GLY A 32 4.38 -11.11 12.67
N MET A 33 5.02 -10.51 11.65
CA MET A 33 6.38 -9.96 11.76
C MET A 33 6.43 -8.81 12.77
N ALA A 34 5.42 -7.94 12.77
CA ALA A 34 5.33 -6.82 13.72
C ALA A 34 5.10 -7.31 15.15
N GLU A 35 4.26 -8.33 15.36
CA GLU A 35 4.05 -8.96 16.66
C GLU A 35 5.35 -9.55 17.22
N ALA A 36 6.08 -10.29 16.38
CA ALA A 36 7.37 -10.88 16.75
C ALA A 36 8.42 -9.81 17.11
N ALA A 37 8.51 -8.74 16.31
CA ALA A 37 9.50 -7.68 16.50
C ALA A 37 9.20 -6.81 17.74
N LEU A 38 7.93 -6.63 18.09
CA LEU A 38 7.50 -5.72 19.15
C LEU A 38 7.19 -6.44 20.47
N GLY A 39 7.10 -7.77 20.48
CA GLY A 39 6.65 -8.54 21.66
C GLY A 39 5.23 -8.16 22.12
N ARG A 40 4.37 -7.69 21.21
CA ARG A 40 3.01 -7.19 21.50
C ARG A 40 2.03 -7.66 20.44
N SER A 41 0.80 -7.95 20.85
CA SER A 41 -0.26 -8.30 19.90
C SER A 41 -0.60 -7.13 18.98
N VAL A 42 -0.93 -7.44 17.72
CA VAL A 42 -1.33 -6.48 16.69
C VAL A 42 -2.70 -6.87 16.13
N SER A 43 -3.70 -6.05 16.39
CA SER A 43 -5.05 -6.21 15.84
C SER A 43 -5.10 -5.65 14.41
N LEU A 44 -5.34 -6.50 13.43
CA LEU A 44 -5.44 -6.14 12.01
C LEU A 44 -6.90 -5.94 11.60
N ARG A 45 -7.19 -4.77 10.98
CA ARG A 45 -8.39 -4.56 10.16
C ARG A 45 -7.96 -4.42 8.70
N ASN A 46 -8.37 -5.38 7.87
CA ASN A 46 -8.17 -5.30 6.43
C ASN A 46 -9.36 -4.56 5.78
N ALA A 47 -9.09 -3.42 5.16
CA ALA A 47 -10.03 -2.56 4.45
C ALA A 47 -9.62 -2.44 2.96
N GLY A 48 -9.25 -3.55 2.35
CA GLY A 48 -8.94 -3.66 0.92
C GLY A 48 -10.18 -3.76 0.06
N THR A 49 -10.13 -3.23 -1.15
CA THR A 49 -11.20 -3.28 -2.15
C THR A 49 -10.64 -3.68 -3.51
N ASN A 50 -11.03 -4.86 -4.01
CA ASN A 50 -10.55 -5.36 -5.29
C ASN A 50 -10.82 -4.39 -6.44
N GLY A 51 -9.81 -4.13 -7.28
CA GLY A 51 -9.93 -3.32 -8.48
C GLY A 51 -10.08 -1.81 -8.23
N ALA A 52 -10.02 -1.36 -6.98
CA ALA A 52 -10.22 0.05 -6.65
C ALA A 52 -9.08 0.94 -7.16
N THR A 53 -9.45 2.02 -7.84
CA THR A 53 -8.55 3.13 -8.16
C THR A 53 -8.37 4.04 -6.94
N SER A 54 -7.38 4.92 -6.99
CA SER A 54 -7.18 5.93 -5.95
C SER A 54 -8.41 6.85 -5.76
N GLY A 55 -9.17 7.10 -6.84
CA GLY A 55 -10.41 7.88 -6.78
C GLY A 55 -11.50 7.16 -6.00
N GLU A 56 -11.71 5.87 -6.28
CA GLU A 56 -12.69 5.03 -5.58
C GLU A 56 -12.30 4.84 -4.11
N LEU A 57 -11.01 4.63 -3.80
CA LEU A 57 -10.51 4.56 -2.43
C LEU A 57 -10.78 5.88 -1.67
N LEU A 58 -10.52 7.03 -2.30
CA LEU A 58 -10.79 8.34 -1.70
C LEU A 58 -12.28 8.54 -1.44
N GLN A 59 -13.13 8.13 -2.38
CA GLN A 59 -14.59 8.19 -2.22
C GLN A 59 -15.06 7.28 -1.08
N TYR A 60 -14.51 6.07 -0.99
CA TYR A 60 -14.79 5.15 0.11
C TYR A 60 -14.44 5.78 1.46
N LEU A 61 -13.27 6.40 1.60
CA LEU A 61 -12.90 7.13 2.82
C LEU A 61 -13.85 8.28 3.14
N ARG A 62 -14.36 9.00 2.14
CA ARG A 62 -15.32 10.10 2.37
C ARG A 62 -16.66 9.62 2.93
N ASN A 63 -17.07 8.41 2.55
CA ASN A 63 -18.36 7.85 2.93
C ASN A 63 -18.30 7.04 4.24
N GLU A 64 -17.16 6.41 4.54
CA GLU A 64 -16.99 5.48 5.65
C GLU A 64 -16.40 6.16 6.91
N GLY A 65 -17.29 6.71 7.75
CA GLY A 65 -16.90 7.40 8.99
C GLY A 65 -16.12 6.52 9.96
N ASP A 66 -16.50 5.26 10.09
CA ASP A 66 -15.79 4.29 10.98
C ASP A 66 -14.38 4.00 10.54
N LEU A 67 -14.14 3.91 9.21
CA LEU A 67 -12.80 3.73 8.69
C LEU A 67 -11.95 4.97 8.95
N ARG A 68 -12.48 6.17 8.72
CA ARG A 68 -11.75 7.41 9.03
C ARG A 68 -11.35 7.50 10.49
N ARG A 69 -12.29 7.21 11.41
CA ARG A 69 -11.98 7.16 12.86
C ARG A 69 -10.92 6.12 13.17
N GLY A 70 -11.01 4.96 12.53
CA GLY A 70 -10.01 3.90 12.66
C GLY A 70 -8.62 4.36 12.24
N LEU A 71 -8.48 4.99 11.07
CA LEU A 71 -7.20 5.47 10.52
C LEU A 71 -6.50 6.46 11.46
N VAL A 72 -7.26 7.40 12.03
CA VAL A 72 -6.74 8.40 12.98
C VAL A 72 -6.27 7.75 14.29
N THR A 73 -6.92 6.67 14.71
CA THR A 73 -6.60 5.99 15.96
C THR A 73 -5.70 4.77 15.80
N ALA A 74 -5.29 4.43 14.58
CA ALA A 74 -4.36 3.34 14.31
C ALA A 74 -2.94 3.66 14.80
N ASP A 75 -2.18 2.63 15.12
CA ASP A 75 -0.73 2.73 15.36
C ASP A 75 0.03 2.55 14.04
N ILE A 76 -0.47 1.66 13.17
CA ILE A 76 0.11 1.34 11.85
C ILE A 76 -1.00 1.44 10.80
N VAL A 77 -0.68 2.06 9.66
CA VAL A 77 -1.53 2.07 8.47
C VAL A 77 -0.69 1.68 7.27
N THR A 78 -1.07 0.64 6.52
CA THR A 78 -0.50 0.39 5.19
C THR A 78 -1.48 0.86 4.12
N ILE A 79 -0.96 1.41 3.02
CA ILE A 79 -1.78 1.87 1.89
C ILE A 79 -1.22 1.28 0.60
N THR A 80 -2.08 0.58 -0.16
CA THR A 80 -1.82 0.16 -1.55
C THR A 80 -2.75 0.91 -2.48
N ALA A 81 -2.24 1.54 -3.53
CA ALA A 81 -3.03 2.26 -4.51
C ALA A 81 -2.21 2.59 -5.76
N GLY A 82 -2.88 2.84 -6.88
CA GLY A 82 -2.27 3.34 -8.10
C GLY A 82 -2.11 2.30 -9.21
N GLY A 83 -2.06 1.02 -8.88
CA GLY A 83 -2.02 -0.05 -9.89
C GLY A 83 -3.23 0.03 -10.83
N ASN A 84 -4.44 0.11 -10.29
CA ASN A 84 -5.67 0.21 -11.08
C ASN A 84 -5.79 1.54 -11.84
N ASP A 85 -5.28 2.65 -11.29
CA ASP A 85 -5.21 3.94 -12.01
C ASP A 85 -4.35 3.80 -13.28
N LEU A 86 -3.18 3.14 -13.15
CA LEU A 86 -2.28 2.90 -14.27
C LEU A 86 -2.90 1.94 -15.29
N ILE A 87 -3.46 0.81 -14.86
CA ILE A 87 -4.06 -0.21 -15.71
C ILE A 87 -5.22 0.37 -16.52
N ARG A 88 -6.16 1.05 -15.84
CA ARG A 88 -7.33 1.65 -16.52
C ARG A 88 -6.94 2.73 -17.53
N SER A 89 -5.80 3.40 -17.34
CA SER A 89 -5.27 4.37 -18.30
C SER A 89 -4.40 3.74 -19.41
N ALA A 90 -3.86 2.54 -19.19
CA ALA A 90 -3.03 1.84 -20.16
C ALA A 90 -3.81 1.42 -21.41
N MET A 91 -5.06 0.94 -21.26
CA MET A 91 -5.87 0.50 -22.42
C MET A 91 -6.19 1.65 -23.40
N PRO A 92 -6.67 2.83 -22.98
CA PRO A 92 -6.81 3.97 -23.89
C PRO A 92 -5.48 4.41 -24.50
N TYR A 93 -4.38 4.39 -23.74
CA TYR A 93 -3.05 4.70 -24.24
C TYR A 93 -2.62 3.76 -25.36
N LEU A 94 -2.79 2.44 -25.18
CA LEU A 94 -2.42 1.44 -26.20
C LEU A 94 -3.17 1.65 -27.52
N LYS A 95 -4.43 2.10 -27.45
CA LYS A 95 -5.25 2.39 -28.63
C LYS A 95 -4.86 3.69 -29.34
N SER A 96 -4.64 4.76 -28.57
CA SER A 96 -4.44 6.10 -29.13
C SER A 96 -2.99 6.52 -29.25
N ARG A 97 -2.09 5.86 -28.53
CA ARG A 97 -0.69 6.27 -28.31
C ARG A 97 -0.55 7.68 -27.70
N ASP A 98 -1.65 8.25 -27.17
CA ASP A 98 -1.62 9.53 -26.48
C ASP A 98 -1.12 9.38 -25.05
N THR A 99 0.13 9.77 -24.81
CA THR A 99 0.73 9.79 -23.45
C THR A 99 0.03 10.76 -22.51
N GLY A 100 -0.80 11.69 -23.02
CA GLY A 100 -1.61 12.60 -22.23
C GLY A 100 -2.58 11.87 -21.31
N VAL A 101 -3.08 10.70 -21.72
CA VAL A 101 -3.96 9.84 -20.91
C VAL A 101 -3.24 9.41 -19.63
N LEU A 102 -2.03 8.85 -19.76
CA LEU A 102 -1.21 8.38 -18.64
C LEU A 102 -0.75 9.54 -17.74
N LYS A 103 -0.42 10.69 -18.33
CA LYS A 103 -0.05 11.91 -17.58
C LYS A 103 -1.21 12.44 -16.75
N ARG A 104 -2.46 12.40 -17.27
CA ARG A 104 -3.66 12.78 -16.52
C ARG A 104 -3.90 11.81 -15.36
N SER A 105 -3.84 10.50 -15.61
CA SER A 105 -3.99 9.46 -14.59
C SER A 105 -2.97 9.63 -13.45
N LEU A 106 -1.70 9.84 -13.79
CA LEU A 106 -0.63 10.09 -12.82
C LEU A 106 -0.90 11.32 -11.93
N ARG A 107 -1.39 12.43 -12.52
CA ARG A 107 -1.74 13.64 -11.74
C ARG A 107 -2.92 13.39 -10.81
N THR A 108 -3.97 12.72 -11.32
CA THR A 108 -5.16 12.36 -10.54
C THR A 108 -4.78 11.45 -9.39
N PHE A 109 -4.02 10.40 -9.64
CA PHE A 109 -3.49 9.50 -8.62
C PHE A 109 -2.72 10.27 -7.54
N GLY A 110 -1.75 11.11 -7.92
CA GLY A 110 -0.98 11.89 -6.96
C GLY A 110 -1.83 12.85 -6.11
N GLY A 111 -2.87 13.44 -6.70
CA GLY A 111 -3.85 14.28 -6.00
C GLY A 111 -4.69 13.49 -5.00
N ASN A 112 -5.23 12.35 -5.43
CA ASN A 112 -6.05 11.47 -4.60
C ASN A 112 -5.23 10.87 -3.44
N LEU A 113 -4.04 10.34 -3.72
CA LEU A 113 -3.17 9.74 -2.71
C LEU A 113 -2.80 10.76 -1.63
N ARG A 114 -2.51 12.01 -2.01
CA ARG A 114 -2.25 13.08 -1.04
C ARG A 114 -3.45 13.32 -0.13
N GLN A 115 -4.66 13.30 -0.66
CA GLN A 115 -5.86 13.43 0.14
C GLN A 115 -6.08 12.22 1.05
N ILE A 116 -5.87 11.00 0.56
CA ILE A 116 -5.94 9.76 1.36
C ILE A 116 -4.97 9.83 2.54
N VAL A 117 -3.71 10.19 2.28
CA VAL A 117 -2.70 10.34 3.34
C VAL A 117 -3.11 11.41 4.35
N ARG A 118 -3.69 12.52 3.93
CA ARG A 118 -4.19 13.57 4.85
C ARG A 118 -5.19 13.05 5.87
N TYR A 119 -6.06 12.09 5.52
CA TYR A 119 -6.97 11.48 6.49
C TYR A 119 -6.26 10.72 7.61
N THR A 120 -5.02 10.31 7.41
CA THR A 120 -4.21 9.65 8.45
C THR A 120 -3.38 10.65 9.26
N GLN A 121 -3.25 11.90 8.81
CA GLN A 121 -2.36 12.90 9.41
C GLN A 121 -3.10 13.83 10.38
N HIS A 122 -4.11 13.30 11.06
CA HIS A 122 -4.75 13.96 12.20
C HIS A 122 -4.37 13.22 13.48
N PRO A 123 -3.93 13.94 14.53
CA PRO A 123 -3.59 13.29 15.79
C PRO A 123 -4.79 12.55 16.38
N GLY A 124 -4.56 11.33 16.84
CA GLY A 124 -5.54 10.57 17.60
C GLY A 124 -5.81 11.18 18.99
N PRO A 125 -6.69 10.56 19.77
CA PRO A 125 -6.99 11.03 21.13
C PRO A 125 -5.79 11.11 22.08
N ASP A 126 -4.74 10.32 21.78
CA ASP A 126 -3.46 10.32 22.51
C ASP A 126 -2.42 11.30 21.96
N GLY A 127 -2.81 12.18 21.01
CA GLY A 127 -1.94 13.14 20.36
C GLY A 127 -0.95 12.56 19.37
N LYS A 128 -1.01 11.25 19.09
CA LYS A 128 -0.07 10.55 18.19
C LYS A 128 -0.62 10.44 16.78
N LEU A 129 0.31 10.49 15.80
CA LEU A 129 0.03 10.18 14.42
C LEU A 129 0.36 8.71 14.15
N PRO A 130 -0.42 8.00 13.32
CA PRO A 130 -0.07 6.65 12.89
C PRO A 130 1.21 6.64 12.06
N LEU A 131 1.92 5.51 12.11
CA LEU A 131 2.95 5.19 11.14
C LEU A 131 2.27 4.74 9.86
N VAL A 132 2.38 5.54 8.81
CA VAL A 132 1.78 5.26 7.49
C VAL A 132 2.83 4.69 6.56
N ILE A 133 2.51 3.57 5.92
CA ILE A 133 3.40 2.85 5.00
C ILE A 133 2.74 2.80 3.63
N LEU A 134 3.32 3.52 2.68
CA LEU A 134 2.92 3.49 1.28
C LEU A 134 3.68 2.36 0.60
N VAL A 135 2.97 1.32 0.18
CA VAL A 135 3.57 0.17 -0.52
C VAL A 135 3.64 0.48 -2.00
N GLY A 136 4.84 0.48 -2.55
CA GLY A 136 5.11 0.78 -3.96
C GLY A 136 4.50 -0.24 -4.93
N LEU A 137 4.45 0.15 -6.20
CA LEU A 137 4.04 -0.74 -7.30
C LEU A 137 5.26 -1.53 -7.79
N TYR A 138 5.05 -2.80 -8.07
CA TYR A 138 5.94 -3.64 -8.88
C TYR A 138 5.46 -3.68 -10.33
N ASN A 139 6.27 -4.26 -11.23
CA ASN A 139 5.91 -4.42 -12.64
C ASN A 139 5.53 -5.88 -12.94
N PRO A 140 4.25 -6.20 -13.16
CA PRO A 140 3.85 -7.55 -13.56
C PRO A 140 4.10 -7.81 -15.06
N ILE A 141 4.36 -6.76 -15.86
CA ILE A 141 4.49 -6.83 -17.32
C ILE A 141 5.90 -6.39 -17.72
N SER A 142 6.92 -7.12 -17.23
CA SER A 142 8.34 -6.78 -17.44
C SER A 142 8.76 -6.73 -18.93
N MET A 143 7.99 -7.36 -19.82
CA MET A 143 8.23 -7.36 -21.27
C MET A 143 7.93 -6.00 -21.94
N LEU A 144 7.22 -5.08 -21.27
CA LEU A 144 6.89 -3.76 -21.80
C LEU A 144 7.80 -2.69 -21.19
N PRO A 145 8.79 -2.15 -21.94
CA PRO A 145 9.71 -1.12 -21.40
C PRO A 145 8.99 0.14 -20.87
N GLU A 146 7.89 0.52 -21.52
CA GLU A 146 7.10 1.68 -21.09
C GLU A 146 6.42 1.45 -19.73
N ALA A 147 6.11 0.20 -19.37
CA ALA A 147 5.50 -0.13 -18.08
C ALA A 147 6.44 0.26 -16.91
N GLU A 148 7.72 -0.08 -17.01
CA GLU A 148 8.72 0.33 -16.00
C GLU A 148 8.77 1.84 -15.80
N PHE A 149 8.79 2.60 -16.91
CA PHE A 149 8.82 4.06 -16.86
C PHE A 149 7.61 4.64 -16.09
N TRP A 150 6.40 4.16 -16.38
CA TRP A 150 5.20 4.68 -15.74
C TRP A 150 5.06 4.23 -14.29
N ILE A 151 5.39 2.98 -13.99
CA ILE A 151 5.39 2.46 -12.61
C ILE A 151 6.33 3.30 -11.73
N LYS A 152 7.55 3.58 -12.19
CA LYS A 152 8.49 4.44 -11.46
C LYS A 152 7.94 5.85 -11.23
N ARG A 153 7.15 6.40 -12.18
CA ARG A 153 6.52 7.72 -12.01
C ARG A 153 5.37 7.68 -10.99
N PHE A 154 4.58 6.60 -10.97
CA PHE A 154 3.56 6.39 -9.95
C PHE A 154 4.21 6.24 -8.57
N ASN A 155 5.23 5.41 -8.44
CA ASN A 155 6.01 5.28 -7.22
C ASN A 155 6.62 6.62 -6.78
N GLY A 156 7.06 7.44 -7.71
CA GLY A 156 7.54 8.79 -7.44
C GLY A 156 6.51 9.73 -6.80
N GLN A 157 5.18 9.51 -7.01
CA GLN A 157 4.16 10.26 -6.27
C GLN A 157 4.11 9.84 -4.80
N MET A 158 4.33 8.55 -4.50
CA MET A 158 4.40 8.04 -3.14
C MET A 158 5.64 8.55 -2.40
N VAL A 159 6.81 8.53 -3.06
CA VAL A 159 8.09 9.04 -2.52
C VAL A 159 7.96 10.49 -2.06
N ARG A 160 7.24 11.33 -2.82
CA ARG A 160 7.03 12.76 -2.49
C ARG A 160 6.20 13.00 -1.23
N LEU A 161 5.50 11.98 -0.74
CA LEU A 161 4.67 12.08 0.46
C LEU A 161 5.42 11.62 1.73
N GLN A 162 6.65 11.18 1.60
CA GLN A 162 7.45 10.75 2.76
C GLN A 162 7.62 11.88 3.76
N SER A 163 7.53 11.51 5.03
CA SER A 163 7.71 12.39 6.17
C SER A 163 8.20 11.60 7.38
N ARG A 164 8.21 12.20 8.56
CA ARG A 164 8.53 11.49 9.79
C ARG A 164 7.59 10.32 10.07
N THR A 165 6.31 10.45 9.72
CA THR A 165 5.26 9.46 9.98
C THR A 165 4.75 8.74 8.74
N VAL A 166 5.19 9.13 7.54
CA VAL A 166 4.83 8.51 6.26
C VAL A 166 6.07 7.93 5.61
N ARG A 167 6.09 6.62 5.38
CA ARG A 167 7.19 5.90 4.77
C ARG A 167 6.76 5.30 3.44
N TYR A 168 7.61 5.39 2.44
CA TYR A 168 7.46 4.66 1.19
C TYR A 168 8.33 3.40 1.24
N VAL A 169 7.77 2.28 0.83
CA VAL A 169 8.49 1.00 0.71
C VAL A 169 8.54 0.60 -0.75
N ASP A 170 9.74 0.53 -1.30
CA ASP A 170 9.98 0.10 -2.66
C ASP A 170 9.98 -1.42 -2.78
N VAL A 171 8.94 -1.98 -3.37
CA VAL A 171 8.86 -3.42 -3.64
C VAL A 171 9.24 -3.76 -5.08
N TYR A 172 9.48 -2.76 -5.94
CA TYR A 172 9.82 -2.96 -7.35
C TYR A 172 11.06 -3.84 -7.55
N PRO A 173 12.20 -3.59 -6.85
CA PRO A 173 13.40 -4.41 -7.03
C PRO A 173 13.20 -5.87 -6.63
N ALA A 174 12.31 -6.13 -5.68
CA ALA A 174 12.06 -7.48 -5.18
C ALA A 174 11.34 -8.37 -6.20
N PHE A 175 10.58 -7.76 -7.12
CA PHE A 175 9.84 -8.47 -8.17
C PHE A 175 10.58 -8.51 -9.49
N LYS A 176 11.45 -7.54 -9.78
CA LYS A 176 12.17 -7.44 -11.06
C LYS A 176 13.02 -8.69 -11.34
N GLY A 177 12.67 -9.43 -12.41
CA GLY A 177 13.32 -10.68 -12.80
C GLY A 177 12.90 -11.91 -11.98
N ALA A 178 11.91 -11.77 -11.10
CA ALA A 178 11.36 -12.85 -10.29
C ALA A 178 9.84 -13.02 -10.49
N GLU A 179 9.27 -12.40 -11.52
CA GLU A 179 7.84 -12.31 -11.76
C GLU A 179 7.20 -13.70 -11.87
N SER A 180 7.80 -14.63 -12.62
CA SER A 180 7.28 -15.99 -12.79
C SER A 180 7.21 -16.80 -11.48
N ARG A 181 8.01 -16.45 -10.49
CA ARG A 181 8.03 -17.10 -9.17
C ARG A 181 7.12 -16.42 -8.17
N LEU A 182 6.93 -15.11 -8.30
CA LEU A 182 6.25 -14.27 -7.29
C LEU A 182 4.82 -13.92 -7.65
N LEU A 183 4.40 -14.12 -8.91
CA LEU A 183 3.03 -13.86 -9.36
C LEU A 183 2.17 -15.13 -9.31
N SER A 184 0.88 -14.96 -9.14
CA SER A 184 -0.12 -16.01 -9.20
C SER A 184 -0.44 -16.39 -10.66
N ASP A 185 -1.34 -17.34 -10.86
CA ASP A 185 -1.73 -17.84 -12.18
C ASP A 185 -2.33 -16.76 -13.10
N ASP A 186 -2.84 -15.66 -12.53
CA ASP A 186 -3.32 -14.52 -13.30
C ASP A 186 -2.19 -13.65 -13.87
N LEU A 187 -0.94 -13.97 -13.56
CA LEU A 187 0.29 -13.28 -13.99
C LEU A 187 0.33 -11.80 -13.62
N PHE A 188 -0.48 -11.42 -12.64
CA PHE A 188 -0.68 -10.02 -12.26
C PHE A 188 -0.56 -9.79 -10.76
N HIS A 189 -1.33 -10.53 -9.96
CA HIS A 189 -1.28 -10.43 -8.51
C HIS A 189 -0.16 -11.30 -7.93
N PRO A 190 0.40 -10.93 -6.78
CA PRO A 190 1.37 -11.80 -6.10
C PRO A 190 0.73 -13.12 -5.65
N ASN A 191 1.48 -14.18 -5.71
CA ASN A 191 1.17 -15.42 -5.02
C ASN A 191 1.60 -15.35 -3.54
N ALA A 192 1.48 -16.46 -2.81
CA ALA A 192 1.86 -16.52 -1.39
C ALA A 192 3.30 -16.05 -1.13
N GLU A 193 4.27 -16.45 -1.99
CA GLU A 193 5.67 -16.03 -1.87
C GLU A 193 5.86 -14.55 -2.21
N GLY A 194 5.17 -14.05 -3.24
CA GLY A 194 5.18 -12.62 -3.60
C GLY A 194 4.66 -11.75 -2.45
N TYR A 195 3.58 -12.15 -1.80
CA TYR A 195 3.06 -11.43 -0.64
C TYR A 195 3.98 -11.51 0.58
N LYS A 196 4.62 -12.66 0.80
CA LYS A 196 5.66 -12.79 1.82
C LYS A 196 6.80 -11.81 1.54
N ARG A 197 7.23 -11.71 0.28
CA ARG A 197 8.29 -10.79 -0.11
C ARG A 197 7.92 -9.32 0.12
N ILE A 198 6.67 -8.93 -0.15
CA ILE A 198 6.17 -7.58 0.17
C ILE A 198 6.25 -7.32 1.68
N ALA A 199 5.78 -8.26 2.50
CA ALA A 199 5.82 -8.14 3.97
C ALA A 199 7.25 -8.00 4.50
N GLU A 200 8.20 -8.75 3.95
CA GLU A 200 9.62 -8.67 4.28
C GLU A 200 10.21 -7.30 3.90
N CYS A 201 9.89 -6.77 2.71
CA CYS A 201 10.32 -5.43 2.30
C CYS A 201 9.82 -4.37 3.30
N ILE A 202 8.56 -4.48 3.74
CA ILE A 202 8.01 -3.56 4.74
C ILE A 202 8.77 -3.69 6.06
N ALA A 203 8.93 -4.90 6.58
CA ALA A 203 9.59 -5.15 7.87
C ALA A 203 11.04 -4.66 7.88
N GLN A 204 11.77 -4.81 6.77
CA GLN A 204 13.16 -4.37 6.62
C GLN A 204 13.30 -2.84 6.48
N SER A 205 12.33 -2.20 5.80
CA SER A 205 12.43 -0.78 5.46
C SER A 205 11.87 0.15 6.55
N VAL A 206 11.03 -0.38 7.45
CA VAL A 206 10.29 0.44 8.42
C VAL A 206 10.61 -0.01 9.84
N PRO A 207 11.53 0.69 10.54
CA PRO A 207 11.83 0.37 11.94
C PRO A 207 10.61 0.60 12.82
N LEU A 208 10.12 -0.46 13.48
CA LEU A 208 8.99 -0.40 14.39
C LEU A 208 9.35 0.14 15.80
N ALA A 209 10.63 0.39 16.06
CA ALA A 209 11.11 0.89 17.36
C ALA A 209 10.44 2.22 17.76
N SER A 210 10.02 3.05 16.79
CA SER A 210 9.28 4.29 17.07
C SER A 210 7.90 4.06 17.70
N LEU A 211 7.34 2.85 17.59
CA LEU A 211 6.06 2.47 18.20
C LEU A 211 6.21 1.98 19.65
N THR A 212 7.44 1.70 20.09
CA THR A 212 7.74 1.25 21.46
C THR A 212 8.14 2.39 22.40
N GLY A 213 8.55 3.54 21.85
CA GLY A 213 9.01 4.73 22.58
C GLY A 213 7.88 5.64 23.04
N GLY A 214 7.07 5.19 23.96
CA GLY A 214 6.02 5.95 24.65
C GLY A 214 6.11 5.79 26.17
N GLY A 215 7.31 6.00 26.72
CA GLY A 215 7.55 5.93 28.15
C GLY A 215 8.78 6.77 28.52
N HIS A 216 8.61 8.08 28.58
CA HIS A 216 9.38 8.97 29.45
C HIS A 216 8.52 10.20 29.70
#